data_41a8d31a9a785dc8835c4bba2a167ef8
#
_entry.id   41a8d31a9a785dc8835c4bba2a167ef8
#
_cell.length_a   1.000
_cell.length_b   1.000
_cell.length_c   1.000
_cell.angle_alpha   90.00
_cell.angle_beta   90.00
_cell.angle_gamma   90.00
#
_symmetry.space_group_name_H-M   'P 1'
#
loop_
_entity.id
_entity.type
_entity.pdbx_description
1 polymer ?
#
loop_
_entity_poly.entity_id
_entity_poly.type
_entity_poly.pdbx_seq_one_letter_code
_entity_poly.pdbx_strand_id
1 'polypeptide(L)'
;MDVVPWTASTSSGVADVSAVIAQHQPKVVVLMDNVALRLYRDYQRAQPAGTKFPPAVAIMASFLSEQTLKELDNTSGIAFELPALTTFARLRALVTAPIARVGVVHRTSFNAHVERERVLASQERIALVAQPVSDDPDPRELRAALKRLAQRNVDALWVLNDNVLLTPELLARGWLPTLNDTLKIPVIVGVVSLLTQQPQFGSFAMAPDLGELGIQTASLVLDIADTEYQFRPQFERALSVKTFVNLKQVPARFTLKEGARERIDQVLE
;
A
#
# COMPACT_ATOMS: atom_id res chain seq x y z
N MET A 1 11.09 -13.02 25.07
CA MET A 1 11.69 -12.48 23.83
C MET A 1 11.73 -10.98 23.98
N ASP A 2 12.92 -10.39 23.88
CA ASP A 2 13.09 -8.94 24.02
C ASP A 2 13.01 -8.32 22.62
N VAL A 3 12.26 -7.23 22.50
CA VAL A 3 12.11 -6.45 21.26
C VAL A 3 12.92 -5.16 21.42
N VAL A 4 13.87 -4.93 20.52
CA VAL A 4 14.67 -3.70 20.49
C VAL A 4 14.22 -2.88 19.27
N PRO A 5 13.44 -1.80 19.46
CA PRO A 5 13.04 -0.95 18.37
C PRO A 5 14.21 -0.07 17.89
N TRP A 6 14.35 0.06 16.58
CA TRP A 6 15.24 1.02 15.95
C TRP A 6 14.50 1.78 14.85
N THR A 7 14.64 3.09 14.83
CA THR A 7 13.99 3.94 13.83
C THR A 7 15.01 4.45 12.82
N ALA A 8 14.84 4.05 11.57
CA ALA A 8 15.61 4.59 10.46
C ALA A 8 15.14 6.01 10.11
N SER A 9 16.09 6.88 9.77
CA SER A 9 15.83 8.20 9.21
C SER A 9 16.12 8.22 7.70
N THR A 10 15.77 9.29 7.02
CA THR A 10 16.11 9.51 5.61
C THR A 10 17.63 9.58 5.35
N SER A 11 18.41 9.91 6.37
CA SER A 11 19.88 9.94 6.33
C SER A 11 20.53 8.61 6.74
N SER A 12 19.76 7.64 7.24
CA SER A 12 20.30 6.33 7.63
C SER A 12 20.83 5.55 6.42
N GLY A 13 21.95 4.87 6.62
CA GLY A 13 22.64 4.09 5.60
C GLY A 13 23.04 2.69 6.08
N VAL A 14 23.82 2.00 5.24
CA VAL A 14 24.31 0.64 5.51
C VAL A 14 25.13 0.57 6.80
N ALA A 15 25.92 1.61 7.10
CA ALA A 15 26.74 1.64 8.31
C ALA A 15 25.89 1.61 9.59
N ASP A 16 24.74 2.32 9.60
CA ASP A 16 23.84 2.36 10.74
C ASP A 16 23.18 1.00 10.97
N VAL A 17 22.73 0.34 9.90
CA VAL A 17 22.17 -1.02 9.98
C VAL A 17 23.23 -1.99 10.47
N SER A 18 24.46 -1.90 9.96
CA SER A 18 25.58 -2.75 10.41
C SER A 18 25.87 -2.58 11.91
N ALA A 19 25.88 -1.33 12.39
CA ALA A 19 26.09 -1.03 13.81
C ALA A 19 24.99 -1.63 14.70
N VAL A 20 23.72 -1.47 14.31
CA VAL A 20 22.57 -2.01 15.07
C VAL A 20 22.60 -3.53 15.09
N ILE A 21 22.85 -4.19 13.96
CA ILE A 21 22.94 -5.66 13.89
C ILE A 21 24.11 -6.17 14.74
N ALA A 22 25.27 -5.52 14.67
CA ALA A 22 26.46 -5.91 15.45
C ALA A 22 26.24 -5.72 16.95
N GLN A 23 25.60 -4.63 17.36
CA GLN A 23 25.31 -4.29 18.75
C GLN A 23 24.31 -5.27 19.39
N HIS A 24 23.22 -5.56 18.69
CA HIS A 24 22.10 -6.31 19.28
C HIS A 24 22.07 -7.79 18.91
N GLN A 25 22.81 -8.20 17.89
CA GLN A 25 22.87 -9.60 17.42
C GLN A 25 21.47 -10.25 17.34
N PRO A 26 20.51 -9.63 16.65
CA PRO A 26 19.12 -10.09 16.67
C PRO A 26 19.00 -11.49 16.10
N LYS A 27 18.14 -12.30 16.71
CA LYS A 27 17.78 -13.63 16.20
C LYS A 27 16.79 -13.55 15.04
N VAL A 28 15.92 -12.52 15.02
CA VAL A 28 14.98 -12.19 13.95
C VAL A 28 14.96 -10.68 13.78
N VAL A 29 14.83 -10.21 12.55
CA VAL A 29 14.68 -8.80 12.19
C VAL A 29 13.29 -8.55 11.64
N VAL A 30 12.56 -7.56 12.18
CA VAL A 30 11.28 -7.11 11.60
C VAL A 30 11.51 -5.80 10.85
N LEU A 31 11.21 -5.81 9.55
CA LEU A 31 11.40 -4.68 8.64
C LEU A 31 10.04 -4.02 8.40
N MET A 32 9.83 -2.85 8.99
CA MET A 32 8.58 -2.10 8.86
C MET A 32 8.79 -0.96 7.84
N ASP A 33 8.06 -0.99 6.75
CA ASP A 33 8.06 -0.04 5.64
C ASP A 33 9.15 -0.24 4.55
N ASN A 34 9.04 0.55 3.48
CA ASN A 34 9.94 0.50 2.32
C ASN A 34 11.36 1.00 2.64
N VAL A 35 11.51 1.89 3.64
CA VAL A 35 12.83 2.42 4.01
C VAL A 35 13.64 1.35 4.72
N ALA A 36 13.04 0.68 5.71
CA ALA A 36 13.65 -0.42 6.43
C ALA A 36 14.02 -1.57 5.47
N LEU A 37 13.09 -1.93 4.56
CA LEU A 37 13.31 -2.98 3.55
C LEU A 37 14.51 -2.65 2.64
N ARG A 38 14.57 -1.43 2.12
CA ARG A 38 15.67 -0.96 1.26
C ARG A 38 17.01 -0.97 2.00
N LEU A 39 17.04 -0.42 3.21
CA LEU A 39 18.26 -0.34 4.01
C LEU A 39 18.81 -1.73 4.35
N TYR A 40 17.92 -2.67 4.71
CA TYR A 40 18.32 -4.04 5.01
C TYR A 40 18.83 -4.78 3.78
N ARG A 41 18.20 -4.60 2.62
CA ARG A 41 18.68 -5.12 1.35
C ARG A 41 20.06 -4.57 1.00
N ASP A 42 20.25 -3.26 1.13
CA ASP A 42 21.54 -2.62 0.83
C ASP A 42 22.63 -3.09 1.82
N TYR A 43 22.27 -3.32 3.08
CA TYR A 43 23.14 -3.95 4.08
C TYR A 43 23.55 -5.37 3.65
N GLN A 44 22.59 -6.21 3.28
CA GLN A 44 22.90 -7.59 2.83
C GLN A 44 23.85 -7.60 1.62
N ARG A 45 23.59 -6.73 0.65
CA ARG A 45 24.43 -6.60 -0.58
C ARG A 45 25.85 -6.12 -0.29
N ALA A 46 26.06 -5.37 0.78
CA ALA A 46 27.37 -4.88 1.20
C ALA A 46 28.21 -5.90 1.95
N GLN A 47 27.63 -7.05 2.35
CA GLN A 47 28.36 -8.09 3.06
C GLN A 47 29.13 -9.02 2.11
N PRO A 48 30.19 -9.68 2.59
CA PRO A 48 30.89 -10.70 1.81
C PRO A 48 29.97 -11.83 1.33
N ALA A 49 30.27 -12.40 0.17
CA ALA A 49 29.54 -13.55 -0.34
C ALA A 49 29.54 -14.72 0.66
N GLY A 50 28.39 -15.35 0.85
CA GLY A 50 28.22 -16.45 1.80
C GLY A 50 27.94 -16.02 3.26
N THR A 51 27.81 -14.73 3.53
CA THR A 51 27.34 -14.24 4.84
C THR A 51 25.94 -14.79 5.14
N LYS A 52 25.78 -15.37 6.32
CA LYS A 52 24.46 -15.82 6.80
C LYS A 52 23.77 -14.68 7.52
N PHE A 53 22.52 -14.40 7.12
CA PHE A 53 21.70 -13.37 7.74
C PHE A 53 20.67 -13.99 8.68
N PRO A 54 20.33 -13.32 9.80
CA PRO A 54 19.21 -13.74 10.61
C PRO A 54 17.93 -13.73 9.79
N PRO A 55 16.96 -14.60 10.08
CA PRO A 55 15.64 -14.52 9.46
C PRO A 55 15.05 -13.10 9.61
N ALA A 56 14.39 -12.62 8.56
CA ALA A 56 13.72 -11.33 8.59
C ALA A 56 12.25 -11.48 8.20
N VAL A 57 11.39 -10.57 8.71
CA VAL A 57 9.98 -10.47 8.37
C VAL A 57 9.69 -9.05 7.90
N ALA A 58 9.31 -8.90 6.62
CA ALA A 58 8.95 -7.62 6.02
C ALA A 58 7.45 -7.38 6.12
N ILE A 59 7.06 -6.23 6.67
CA ILE A 59 5.66 -5.82 6.84
C ILE A 59 5.48 -4.34 6.48
N MET A 60 4.24 -3.91 6.21
CA MET A 60 3.88 -2.51 5.93
C MET A 60 4.68 -1.85 4.79
N ALA A 61 5.35 -2.64 3.97
CA ALA A 61 6.06 -2.17 2.79
C ALA A 61 5.10 -2.13 1.59
N SER A 62 5.02 -0.98 0.92
CA SER A 62 4.19 -0.83 -0.28
C SER A 62 4.75 -1.65 -1.44
N PHE A 63 3.84 -2.32 -2.15
CA PHE A 63 4.14 -3.18 -3.30
C PHE A 63 5.07 -4.37 -2.98
N LEU A 64 5.05 -4.82 -1.72
CA LEU A 64 5.76 -6.03 -1.34
C LEU A 64 5.21 -7.23 -2.12
N SER A 65 6.10 -7.99 -2.73
CA SER A 65 5.78 -9.16 -3.55
C SER A 65 6.82 -10.26 -3.33
N GLU A 66 6.47 -11.47 -3.72
CA GLU A 66 7.44 -12.57 -3.73
C GLU A 66 8.71 -12.23 -4.53
N GLN A 67 8.58 -11.46 -5.63
CA GLN A 67 9.71 -11.04 -6.43
C GLN A 67 10.61 -10.05 -5.68
N THR A 68 10.03 -9.11 -4.92
CA THR A 68 10.79 -8.18 -4.08
C THR A 68 11.53 -8.93 -2.98
N LEU A 69 10.90 -9.94 -2.38
CA LEU A 69 11.53 -10.74 -1.32
C LEU A 69 12.69 -11.59 -1.83
N LYS A 70 12.67 -12.02 -3.10
CA LYS A 70 13.81 -12.75 -3.70
C LYS A 70 15.10 -11.94 -3.80
N GLU A 71 15.01 -10.61 -3.62
CA GLU A 71 16.18 -9.72 -3.56
C GLU A 71 16.81 -9.65 -2.17
N LEU A 72 16.18 -10.30 -1.17
CA LEU A 72 16.61 -10.34 0.22
C LEU A 72 16.82 -11.78 0.67
N ASP A 73 17.97 -12.04 1.27
CA ASP A 73 18.25 -13.35 1.82
C ASP A 73 17.45 -13.58 3.10
N ASN A 74 16.97 -14.82 3.28
CA ASN A 74 16.32 -15.31 4.48
C ASN A 74 15.16 -14.42 4.99
N THR A 75 14.34 -13.87 4.06
CA THR A 75 13.31 -12.89 4.39
C THR A 75 11.92 -13.39 4.01
N SER A 76 11.04 -13.48 5.00
CA SER A 76 9.59 -13.65 4.83
C SER A 76 8.88 -12.30 4.69
N GLY A 77 7.64 -12.28 4.23
CA GLY A 77 6.89 -11.03 4.15
C GLY A 77 5.39 -11.21 4.22
N ILE A 78 4.73 -10.18 4.78
CA ILE A 78 3.27 -10.06 4.78
C ILE A 78 2.90 -8.86 3.90
N ALA A 79 2.18 -9.13 2.81
CA ALA A 79 1.73 -8.09 1.88
C ALA A 79 0.78 -7.12 2.58
N PHE A 80 1.06 -5.83 2.42
CA PHE A 80 0.21 -4.76 2.94
C PHE A 80 -0.93 -4.43 1.97
N GLU A 81 -0.66 -4.41 0.66
CA GLU A 81 -1.67 -4.11 -0.34
C GLU A 81 -2.65 -5.26 -0.52
N LEU A 82 -3.92 -4.86 -0.56
CA LEU A 82 -4.99 -5.76 -0.98
C LEU A 82 -5.09 -5.77 -2.52
N PRO A 83 -5.51 -6.90 -3.12
CA PRO A 83 -5.82 -6.93 -4.54
C PRO A 83 -6.86 -5.85 -4.88
N ALA A 84 -6.61 -5.07 -5.92
CA ALA A 84 -7.50 -3.97 -6.33
C ALA A 84 -8.94 -4.45 -6.56
N LEU A 85 -9.11 -5.65 -7.13
CA LEU A 85 -10.41 -6.27 -7.33
C LEU A 85 -11.21 -6.39 -6.04
N THR A 86 -10.58 -6.84 -4.94
CA THR A 86 -11.25 -6.97 -3.63
C THR A 86 -11.79 -5.61 -3.15
N THR A 87 -10.96 -4.58 -3.28
CA THR A 87 -11.31 -3.21 -2.89
C THR A 87 -12.43 -2.64 -3.77
N PHE A 88 -12.38 -2.85 -5.09
CA PHE A 88 -13.41 -2.38 -6.03
C PHE A 88 -14.74 -3.10 -5.82
N ALA A 89 -14.72 -4.42 -5.65
CA ALA A 89 -15.92 -5.20 -5.38
C ALA A 89 -16.56 -4.80 -4.04
N ARG A 90 -15.75 -4.50 -3.02
CA ARG A 90 -16.24 -4.01 -1.74
C ARG A 90 -16.92 -2.66 -1.88
N LEU A 91 -16.28 -1.70 -2.55
CA LEU A 91 -16.89 -0.40 -2.82
C LEU A 91 -18.22 -0.55 -3.56
N ARG A 92 -18.25 -1.31 -4.66
CA ARG A 92 -19.46 -1.61 -5.45
C ARG A 92 -20.59 -2.22 -4.61
N ALA A 93 -20.25 -3.04 -3.64
CA ALA A 93 -21.23 -3.65 -2.73
C ALA A 93 -21.85 -2.66 -1.74
N LEU A 94 -21.15 -1.56 -1.44
CA LEU A 94 -21.57 -0.57 -0.43
C LEU A 94 -22.32 0.63 -1.01
N VAL A 95 -22.06 0.99 -2.29
CA VAL A 95 -22.61 2.21 -2.89
C VAL A 95 -23.75 1.93 -3.87
N THR A 96 -24.67 2.91 -4.03
CA THR A 96 -25.80 2.81 -4.97
C THR A 96 -25.37 3.04 -6.42
N ALA A 97 -24.38 3.93 -6.64
CA ALA A 97 -23.87 4.21 -7.97
C ALA A 97 -23.13 2.98 -8.54
N PRO A 98 -23.24 2.72 -9.85
CA PRO A 98 -22.50 1.66 -10.49
C PRO A 98 -21.00 1.95 -10.42
N ILE A 99 -20.19 0.93 -10.09
CA ILE A 99 -18.72 0.96 -10.18
C ILE A 99 -18.32 -0.03 -11.25
N ALA A 100 -18.23 0.45 -12.49
CA ALA A 100 -17.87 -0.34 -13.65
C ALA A 100 -16.54 0.10 -14.27
N ARG A 101 -16.14 1.36 -14.07
CA ARG A 101 -14.91 1.94 -14.62
C ARG A 101 -14.13 2.64 -13.52
N VAL A 102 -12.98 2.09 -13.15
CA VAL A 102 -12.10 2.66 -12.13
C VAL A 102 -10.88 3.27 -12.81
N GLY A 103 -10.63 4.55 -12.57
CA GLY A 103 -9.45 5.24 -13.07
C GLY A 103 -8.25 4.99 -12.17
N VAL A 104 -7.05 4.95 -12.74
CA VAL A 104 -5.79 4.94 -11.99
C VAL A 104 -4.75 5.79 -12.71
N VAL A 105 -4.05 6.65 -11.97
CA VAL A 105 -2.81 7.29 -12.42
C VAL A 105 -1.65 6.54 -11.79
N HIS A 106 -0.66 6.19 -12.59
CA HIS A 106 0.51 5.44 -12.12
C HIS A 106 1.78 5.86 -12.86
N ARG A 107 2.92 5.70 -12.23
CA ARG A 107 4.23 5.88 -12.89
C ARG A 107 4.50 4.76 -13.89
N THR A 108 5.28 5.04 -14.93
CA THR A 108 5.62 4.04 -15.96
C THR A 108 6.28 2.79 -15.39
N SER A 109 7.05 2.91 -14.33
CA SER A 109 7.63 1.78 -13.58
C SER A 109 6.59 0.81 -12.99
N PHE A 110 5.33 1.24 -12.82
CA PHE A 110 4.23 0.41 -12.33
C PHE A 110 3.36 -0.21 -13.44
N ASN A 111 3.71 -0.05 -14.71
CA ASN A 111 2.92 -0.60 -15.83
C ASN A 111 2.57 -2.08 -15.64
N ALA A 112 3.55 -2.91 -15.30
CA ALA A 112 3.33 -4.34 -15.13
C ALA A 112 2.40 -4.68 -13.94
N HIS A 113 2.47 -3.90 -12.85
CA HIS A 113 1.57 -4.05 -11.71
C HIS A 113 0.13 -3.70 -12.11
N VAL A 114 -0.07 -2.51 -12.69
CA VAL A 114 -1.40 -2.03 -13.10
C VAL A 114 -2.03 -2.94 -14.15
N GLU A 115 -1.23 -3.50 -15.07
CA GLU A 115 -1.73 -4.45 -16.05
C GLU A 115 -2.22 -5.75 -15.42
N ARG A 116 -1.52 -6.30 -14.43
CA ARG A 116 -1.99 -7.47 -13.67
C ARG A 116 -3.32 -7.19 -12.97
N GLU A 117 -3.43 -6.04 -12.29
CA GLU A 117 -4.67 -5.64 -11.62
C GLU A 117 -5.80 -5.39 -12.62
N ARG A 118 -5.50 -4.88 -13.82
CA ARG A 118 -6.48 -4.70 -14.91
C ARG A 118 -7.07 -6.02 -15.38
N VAL A 119 -6.22 -7.04 -15.54
CA VAL A 119 -6.68 -8.39 -15.92
C VAL A 119 -7.58 -8.97 -14.82
N LEU A 120 -7.18 -8.85 -13.55
CA LEU A 120 -7.98 -9.33 -12.42
C LEU A 120 -9.32 -8.59 -12.32
N ALA A 121 -9.34 -7.26 -12.42
CA ALA A 121 -10.55 -6.45 -12.36
C ALA A 121 -11.56 -6.80 -13.47
N SER A 122 -11.07 -7.17 -14.65
CA SER A 122 -11.91 -7.55 -15.79
C SER A 122 -12.75 -8.81 -15.53
N GLN A 123 -12.30 -9.71 -14.66
CA GLN A 123 -13.03 -10.92 -14.26
C GLN A 123 -14.36 -10.58 -13.56
N GLU A 124 -14.41 -9.44 -12.88
CA GLU A 124 -15.61 -8.91 -12.23
C GLU A 124 -16.30 -7.82 -13.05
N ARG A 125 -16.01 -7.73 -14.35
CA ARG A 125 -16.57 -6.72 -15.28
C ARG A 125 -16.28 -5.28 -14.82
N ILE A 126 -15.15 -5.06 -14.17
CA ILE A 126 -14.65 -3.72 -13.82
C ILE A 126 -13.52 -3.36 -14.77
N ALA A 127 -13.71 -2.30 -15.53
CA ALA A 127 -12.68 -1.78 -16.44
C ALA A 127 -11.72 -0.87 -15.67
N LEU A 128 -10.46 -1.26 -15.54
CA LEU A 128 -9.41 -0.39 -15.00
C LEU A 128 -8.87 0.51 -16.13
N VAL A 129 -9.12 1.81 -16.00
CA VAL A 129 -8.72 2.85 -16.96
C VAL A 129 -7.43 3.49 -16.50
N ALA A 130 -6.31 3.06 -17.05
CA ALA A 130 -4.98 3.50 -16.65
C ALA A 130 -4.53 4.76 -17.40
N GLN A 131 -3.84 5.66 -16.69
CA GLN A 131 -3.14 6.82 -17.21
C GLN A 131 -1.71 6.84 -16.68
N PRO A 132 -0.71 6.43 -17.48
CA PRO A 132 0.68 6.50 -17.07
C PRO A 132 1.16 7.96 -17.03
N VAL A 133 2.06 8.22 -16.10
CA VAL A 133 2.88 9.43 -15.98
C VAL A 133 4.36 9.04 -15.90
N SER A 134 5.25 10.00 -16.04
CA SER A 134 6.70 9.77 -15.86
C SER A 134 7.03 9.23 -14.45
N ASP A 135 8.23 8.71 -14.27
CA ASP A 135 8.65 8.17 -12.95
C ASP A 135 8.97 9.29 -11.93
N ASP A 136 9.07 10.54 -12.39
CA ASP A 136 9.20 11.73 -11.55
C ASP A 136 8.26 12.83 -12.11
N PRO A 137 6.94 12.70 -11.92
CA PRO A 137 5.97 13.59 -12.54
C PRO A 137 5.86 14.92 -11.80
N ASP A 138 5.71 15.99 -12.53
CA ASP A 138 5.35 17.28 -11.97
C ASP A 138 3.82 17.41 -11.74
N PRO A 139 3.36 18.44 -11.00
CA PRO A 139 1.92 18.67 -10.77
C PRO A 139 1.10 18.91 -12.05
N ARG A 140 1.71 19.39 -13.16
CA ARG A 140 1.01 19.65 -14.42
C ARG A 140 0.74 18.34 -15.13
N GLU A 141 1.73 17.45 -15.18
CA GLU A 141 1.59 16.12 -15.78
C GLU A 141 0.52 15.31 -15.06
N LEU A 142 0.53 15.33 -13.72
CA LEU A 142 -0.48 14.66 -12.92
C LEU A 142 -1.88 15.20 -13.17
N ARG A 143 -2.07 16.53 -13.20
CA ARG A 143 -3.37 17.13 -13.54
C ARG A 143 -3.83 16.77 -14.96
N ALA A 144 -2.92 16.72 -15.91
CA ALA A 144 -3.26 16.33 -17.28
C ALA A 144 -3.74 14.86 -17.35
N ALA A 145 -3.09 13.95 -16.59
CA ALA A 145 -3.51 12.56 -16.48
C ALA A 145 -4.91 12.42 -15.86
N LEU A 146 -5.17 13.14 -14.76
CA LEU A 146 -6.48 13.16 -14.11
C LEU A 146 -7.59 13.73 -15.02
N LYS A 147 -7.31 14.79 -15.79
CA LYS A 147 -8.26 15.33 -16.77
C LYS A 147 -8.58 14.32 -17.88
N ARG A 148 -7.60 13.53 -18.33
CA ARG A 148 -7.85 12.45 -19.31
C ARG A 148 -8.75 11.36 -18.71
N LEU A 149 -8.62 11.03 -17.42
CA LEU A 149 -9.55 10.11 -16.73
C LEU A 149 -10.96 10.68 -16.66
N ALA A 150 -11.10 11.97 -16.35
CA ALA A 150 -12.40 12.64 -16.34
C ALA A 150 -13.13 12.53 -17.69
N GLN A 151 -12.40 12.73 -18.79
CA GLN A 151 -12.94 12.59 -20.16
C GLN A 151 -13.37 11.16 -20.49
N ARG A 152 -12.86 10.16 -19.78
CA ARG A 152 -13.23 8.75 -19.95
C ARG A 152 -14.39 8.31 -19.06
N ASN A 153 -15.03 9.23 -18.33
CA ASN A 153 -16.18 8.97 -17.47
C ASN A 153 -15.94 7.81 -16.49
N VAL A 154 -14.85 7.86 -15.73
CA VAL A 154 -14.58 6.88 -14.68
C VAL A 154 -15.54 7.10 -13.50
N ASP A 155 -15.96 6.00 -12.84
CA ASP A 155 -16.92 5.99 -11.74
C ASP A 155 -16.25 6.18 -10.37
N ALA A 156 -14.98 5.79 -10.27
CA ALA A 156 -14.13 5.93 -9.09
C ALA A 156 -12.67 6.12 -9.50
N LEU A 157 -11.87 6.64 -8.60
CA LEU A 157 -10.43 6.79 -8.78
C LEU A 157 -9.70 5.90 -7.77
N TRP A 158 -8.82 5.03 -8.25
CA TRP A 158 -7.92 4.24 -7.40
C TRP A 158 -6.56 4.90 -7.33
N VAL A 159 -6.12 5.18 -6.11
CA VAL A 159 -4.84 5.80 -5.81
C VAL A 159 -3.90 4.75 -5.23
N LEU A 160 -2.79 4.54 -5.90
CA LEU A 160 -1.73 3.63 -5.47
C LEU A 160 -0.99 4.19 -4.24
N ASN A 161 -0.48 3.32 -3.38
CA ASN A 161 0.38 3.68 -2.25
C ASN A 161 1.79 4.04 -2.74
N ASP A 162 1.88 4.92 -3.71
CA ASP A 162 3.13 5.34 -4.33
C ASP A 162 3.63 6.65 -3.71
N ASN A 163 4.67 6.57 -2.90
CA ASN A 163 5.22 7.72 -2.18
C ASN A 163 5.69 8.86 -3.11
N VAL A 164 6.03 8.56 -4.38
CA VAL A 164 6.41 9.58 -5.36
C VAL A 164 5.17 10.36 -5.81
N LEU A 165 4.05 9.68 -6.04
CA LEU A 165 2.78 10.33 -6.44
C LEU A 165 2.05 10.99 -5.26
N LEU A 166 2.40 10.65 -4.01
CA LEU A 166 1.72 11.12 -2.80
C LEU A 166 2.56 12.13 -1.99
N THR A 167 3.51 12.80 -2.65
CA THR A 167 4.26 13.89 -2.01
C THR A 167 3.33 15.05 -1.64
N PRO A 168 3.64 15.85 -0.58
CA PRO A 168 2.83 17.00 -0.21
C PRO A 168 2.60 17.99 -1.37
N GLU A 169 3.58 18.18 -2.24
CA GLU A 169 3.47 19.05 -3.40
C GLU A 169 2.47 18.49 -4.42
N LEU A 170 2.59 17.22 -4.79
CA LEU A 170 1.68 16.59 -5.74
C LEU A 170 0.25 16.48 -5.18
N LEU A 171 0.09 16.22 -3.88
CA LEU A 171 -1.23 16.27 -3.23
C LEU A 171 -1.85 17.65 -3.35
N ALA A 172 -1.13 18.70 -2.93
CA ALA A 172 -1.66 20.07 -2.89
C ALA A 172 -1.87 20.68 -4.29
N ARG A 173 -0.97 20.45 -5.24
CA ARG A 173 -0.93 21.13 -6.54
C ARG A 173 -1.34 20.25 -7.73
N GLY A 174 -1.33 18.95 -7.56
CA GLY A 174 -1.70 17.96 -8.59
C GLY A 174 -3.08 17.35 -8.37
N TRP A 175 -3.25 16.59 -7.30
CA TRP A 175 -4.46 15.81 -7.02
C TRP A 175 -5.65 16.69 -6.61
N LEU A 176 -5.53 17.40 -5.49
CA LEU A 176 -6.65 18.09 -4.86
C LEU A 176 -7.38 19.10 -5.77
N PRO A 177 -6.69 19.96 -6.54
CA PRO A 177 -7.38 20.89 -7.43
C PRO A 177 -8.26 20.18 -8.47
N THR A 178 -7.76 19.09 -9.05
CA THR A 178 -8.50 18.36 -10.09
C THR A 178 -9.65 17.55 -9.50
N LEU A 179 -9.49 16.97 -8.32
CA LEU A 179 -10.55 16.22 -7.64
C LEU A 179 -11.70 17.15 -7.22
N ASN A 180 -11.39 18.32 -6.69
CA ASN A 180 -12.39 19.30 -6.26
C ASN A 180 -13.14 19.93 -7.41
N ASP A 181 -12.45 20.23 -8.52
CA ASP A 181 -13.02 20.99 -9.61
C ASP A 181 -13.62 20.11 -10.71
N THR A 182 -12.99 18.96 -11.01
CA THR A 182 -13.28 18.20 -12.22
C THR A 182 -13.77 16.77 -11.96
N LEU A 183 -13.12 16.05 -11.04
CA LEU A 183 -13.36 14.64 -10.76
C LEU A 183 -14.12 14.45 -9.43
N LYS A 184 -15.42 14.78 -9.43
CA LYS A 184 -16.28 14.59 -8.24
C LYS A 184 -16.76 13.14 -8.12
N ILE A 185 -15.81 12.22 -7.95
CA ILE A 185 -16.03 10.77 -7.89
C ILE A 185 -15.39 10.20 -6.60
N PRO A 186 -15.79 9.00 -6.15
CA PRO A 186 -15.14 8.33 -5.03
C PRO A 186 -13.63 8.15 -5.26
N VAL A 187 -12.83 8.44 -4.24
CA VAL A 187 -11.38 8.22 -4.25
C VAL A 187 -11.05 7.06 -3.33
N ILE A 188 -10.55 5.98 -3.93
CA ILE A 188 -10.15 4.75 -3.26
C ILE A 188 -8.66 4.87 -2.91
N VAL A 189 -8.32 4.71 -1.64
CA VAL A 189 -6.92 4.74 -1.16
C VAL A 189 -6.59 3.47 -0.38
N GLY A 190 -5.31 3.11 -0.32
CA GLY A 190 -4.83 1.92 0.38
C GLY A 190 -4.34 2.18 1.80
N VAL A 191 -4.28 3.45 2.25
CA VAL A 191 -3.83 3.84 3.60
C VAL A 191 -4.84 4.76 4.26
N VAL A 192 -5.17 4.47 5.52
CA VAL A 192 -6.23 5.17 6.28
C VAL A 192 -5.85 6.63 6.55
N SER A 193 -4.56 6.95 6.66
CA SER A 193 -4.10 8.32 6.88
C SER A 193 -4.59 9.31 5.81
N LEU A 194 -4.74 8.88 4.57
CA LEU A 194 -5.27 9.70 3.47
C LEU A 194 -6.77 10.02 3.60
N LEU A 195 -7.49 9.32 4.50
CA LEU A 195 -8.88 9.64 4.86
C LEU A 195 -8.96 10.55 6.07
N THR A 196 -8.02 10.43 7.03
CA THR A 196 -8.14 11.00 8.37
C THR A 196 -7.28 12.24 8.59
N GLN A 197 -6.09 12.28 7.97
CA GLN A 197 -5.14 13.38 8.12
C GLN A 197 -5.39 14.50 7.10
N GLN A 198 -4.93 15.70 7.40
CA GLN A 198 -5.02 16.82 6.48
C GLN A 198 -3.83 16.84 5.49
N PRO A 199 -4.08 17.13 4.21
CA PRO A 199 -5.40 17.32 3.59
C PRO A 199 -6.13 15.98 3.41
N GLN A 200 -7.40 15.94 3.84
CA GLN A 200 -8.25 14.78 3.59
C GLN A 200 -8.44 14.60 2.08
N PHE A 201 -8.18 13.40 1.60
CA PHE A 201 -8.06 13.15 0.17
C PHE A 201 -8.91 11.96 -0.28
N GLY A 202 -8.91 10.85 0.48
CA GLY A 202 -9.68 9.67 0.17
C GLY A 202 -11.10 9.72 0.69
N SER A 203 -12.03 9.05 0.00
CA SER A 203 -13.40 8.83 0.46
C SER A 203 -13.67 7.39 0.89
N PHE A 204 -12.87 6.45 0.42
CA PHE A 204 -12.99 5.02 0.72
C PHE A 204 -11.60 4.38 0.87
N ALA A 205 -11.43 3.52 1.86
CA ALA A 205 -10.25 2.68 1.99
C ALA A 205 -10.62 1.25 2.41
N MET A 206 -9.82 0.30 1.94
CA MET A 206 -9.62 -1.00 2.59
C MET A 206 -8.15 -1.12 2.92
N ALA A 207 -7.85 -1.46 4.15
CA ALA A 207 -6.48 -1.63 4.62
C ALA A 207 -6.40 -2.79 5.61
N PRO A 208 -5.22 -3.43 5.79
CA PRO A 208 -5.02 -4.39 6.85
C PRO A 208 -5.39 -3.82 8.22
N ASP A 209 -5.98 -4.64 9.06
CA ASP A 209 -6.12 -4.33 10.49
C ASP A 209 -4.71 -4.37 11.12
N LEU A 210 -4.21 -3.22 11.53
CA LEU A 210 -2.83 -3.12 12.04
C LEU A 210 -2.62 -3.92 13.33
N GLY A 211 -3.66 -4.06 14.17
CA GLY A 211 -3.59 -4.91 15.36
C GLY A 211 -3.40 -6.38 14.99
N GLU A 212 -4.26 -6.87 14.09
CA GLU A 212 -4.18 -8.26 13.62
C GLU A 212 -2.92 -8.52 12.77
N LEU A 213 -2.45 -7.54 11.99
CA LEU A 213 -1.17 -7.61 11.28
C LEU A 213 0.00 -7.76 12.26
N GLY A 214 -0.05 -7.04 13.39
CA GLY A 214 0.93 -7.20 14.48
C GLY A 214 0.91 -8.59 15.08
N ILE A 215 -0.28 -9.15 15.35
CA ILE A 215 -0.46 -10.53 15.86
C ILE A 215 0.07 -11.55 14.84
N GLN A 216 -0.29 -11.41 13.57
CA GLN A 216 0.19 -12.27 12.48
C GLN A 216 1.72 -12.22 12.38
N THR A 217 2.30 -11.02 12.48
CA THR A 217 3.77 -10.84 12.48
C THR A 217 4.43 -11.54 13.66
N ALA A 218 3.86 -11.38 14.86
CA ALA A 218 4.37 -12.04 16.06
C ALA A 218 4.30 -13.57 15.95
N SER A 219 3.19 -14.11 15.40
CA SER A 219 3.05 -15.55 15.16
C SER A 219 4.12 -16.06 14.20
N LEU A 220 4.36 -15.35 13.09
CA LEU A 220 5.41 -15.71 12.13
C LEU A 220 6.82 -15.66 12.76
N VAL A 221 7.09 -14.69 13.63
CA VAL A 221 8.36 -14.62 14.38
C VAL A 221 8.51 -15.78 15.37
N LEU A 222 7.43 -16.21 16.02
CA LEU A 222 7.44 -17.38 16.91
C LEU A 222 7.66 -18.67 16.10
N ASP A 223 6.99 -18.86 14.97
CA ASP A 223 7.20 -20.01 14.09
C ASP A 223 8.66 -20.11 13.63
N ILE A 224 9.29 -18.97 13.32
CA ILE A 224 10.72 -18.90 12.99
C ILE A 224 11.57 -19.34 14.18
N ALA A 225 11.25 -18.91 15.39
CA ALA A 225 11.99 -19.28 16.60
C ALA A 225 11.85 -20.77 16.94
N ASP A 226 10.65 -21.35 16.78
CA ASP A 226 10.34 -22.75 17.06
C ASP A 226 11.08 -23.72 16.12
N THR A 227 11.49 -23.26 14.95
CA THR A 227 12.35 -24.01 14.01
C THR A 227 13.84 -23.79 14.24
N GLU A 228 14.24 -23.29 15.42
CA GLU A 228 15.63 -22.93 15.73
C GLU A 228 16.23 -21.97 14.67
N TYR A 229 15.40 -21.08 14.14
CA TYR A 229 15.74 -20.11 13.10
C TYR A 229 16.12 -20.72 11.73
N GLN A 230 15.76 -21.98 11.48
CA GLN A 230 15.91 -22.69 10.19
C GLN A 230 14.62 -22.64 9.35
N PHE A 231 13.86 -21.55 9.48
CA PHE A 231 12.59 -21.37 8.82
C PHE A 231 12.74 -21.11 7.32
N ARG A 232 11.87 -21.73 6.50
CA ARG A 232 11.83 -21.43 5.08
C ARG A 232 11.04 -20.13 4.85
N PRO A 233 11.62 -19.12 4.18
CA PRO A 233 10.92 -17.87 3.90
C PRO A 233 9.56 -18.08 3.22
N GLN A 234 8.56 -17.33 3.68
CA GLN A 234 7.18 -17.37 3.20
C GLN A 234 6.70 -15.97 2.79
N PHE A 235 5.76 -15.94 1.86
CA PHE A 235 5.05 -14.73 1.48
C PHE A 235 3.56 -14.93 1.78
N GLU A 236 3.04 -14.10 2.65
CA GLU A 236 1.66 -14.15 3.12
C GLU A 236 0.88 -12.89 2.75
N ARG A 237 -0.42 -12.96 2.89
CA ARG A 237 -1.30 -11.79 2.85
C ARG A 237 -1.80 -11.47 4.25
N ALA A 238 -2.13 -10.20 4.50
CA ALA A 238 -2.80 -9.83 5.73
C ALA A 238 -4.12 -10.62 5.90
N LEU A 239 -4.28 -11.27 7.05
CA LEU A 239 -5.43 -12.14 7.35
C LEU A 239 -6.68 -11.34 7.68
N SER A 240 -6.54 -10.15 8.24
CA SER A 240 -7.65 -9.29 8.62
C SER A 240 -7.55 -7.93 7.93
N VAL A 241 -8.69 -7.45 7.42
CA VAL A 241 -8.79 -6.17 6.72
C VAL A 241 -9.99 -5.40 7.25
N LYS A 242 -9.86 -4.06 7.28
CA LYS A 242 -10.93 -3.14 7.65
C LYS A 242 -11.34 -2.25 6.49
N THR A 243 -12.61 -1.90 6.47
CA THR A 243 -13.24 -1.00 5.50
C THR A 243 -13.51 0.36 6.17
N PHE A 244 -13.08 1.43 5.53
CA PHE A 244 -13.23 2.80 6.02
C PHE A 244 -13.94 3.66 4.98
N VAL A 245 -14.85 4.52 5.43
CA VAL A 245 -15.53 5.50 4.59
C VAL A 245 -15.46 6.88 5.24
N ASN A 246 -15.05 7.89 4.50
CA ASN A 246 -15.09 9.29 4.93
C ASN A 246 -16.28 9.99 4.25
N LEU A 247 -17.36 10.20 4.99
CA LEU A 247 -18.58 10.82 4.47
C LEU A 247 -18.41 12.31 4.16
N LYS A 248 -17.44 13.02 4.78
CA LYS A 248 -17.14 14.42 4.47
C LYS A 248 -16.51 14.59 3.08
N GLN A 249 -15.84 13.56 2.59
CA GLN A 249 -15.17 13.54 1.28
C GLN A 249 -15.98 12.78 0.23
N VAL A 250 -17.23 12.46 0.56
CA VAL A 250 -18.10 11.73 -0.35
C VAL A 250 -18.74 12.71 -1.33
N PRO A 251 -18.46 12.60 -2.63
CA PRO A 251 -19.17 13.39 -3.63
C PRO A 251 -20.65 13.02 -3.66
N ALA A 252 -21.49 13.91 -4.19
CA ALA A 252 -22.94 13.73 -4.24
C ALA A 252 -23.40 12.42 -4.93
N ARG A 253 -22.54 11.77 -5.69
CA ARG A 253 -22.79 10.46 -6.34
C ARG A 253 -22.46 9.25 -5.46
N PHE A 254 -21.89 9.45 -4.29
CA PHE A 254 -21.52 8.37 -3.38
C PHE A 254 -22.60 8.25 -2.30
N THR A 255 -23.69 7.60 -2.62
CA THR A 255 -24.71 7.26 -1.63
C THR A 255 -24.52 5.82 -1.21
N LEU A 256 -24.48 5.58 0.10
CA LEU A 256 -24.45 4.24 0.65
C LEU A 256 -25.80 3.53 0.42
N LYS A 257 -25.74 2.24 0.10
CA LYS A 257 -26.92 1.38 0.09
C LYS A 257 -27.51 1.25 1.49
N GLU A 258 -28.80 0.94 1.58
CA GLU A 258 -29.44 0.59 2.83
C GLU A 258 -28.71 -0.58 3.51
N GLY A 259 -28.49 -0.49 4.83
CA GLY A 259 -27.72 -1.47 5.61
C GLY A 259 -26.22 -1.54 5.30
N ALA A 260 -25.68 -0.69 4.40
CA ALA A 260 -24.26 -0.71 4.08
C ALA A 260 -23.39 -0.23 5.25
N ARG A 261 -23.92 0.65 6.11
CA ARG A 261 -23.20 1.20 7.27
C ARG A 261 -22.76 0.11 8.26
N GLU A 262 -23.57 -0.89 8.46
CA GLU A 262 -23.30 -2.04 9.35
C GLU A 262 -22.14 -2.93 8.86
N ARG A 263 -21.78 -2.80 7.59
CA ARG A 263 -20.71 -3.54 6.94
C ARG A 263 -19.42 -2.74 6.79
N ILE A 264 -19.37 -1.53 7.34
CA ILE A 264 -18.21 -0.64 7.33
C ILE A 264 -17.63 -0.62 8.73
N ASP A 265 -16.34 -0.96 8.86
CA ASP A 265 -15.68 -1.05 10.17
C ASP A 265 -15.51 0.33 10.81
N GLN A 266 -15.30 1.39 10.01
CA GLN A 266 -15.22 2.76 10.49
C GLN A 266 -15.79 3.77 9.50
N VAL A 267 -16.73 4.56 9.96
CA VAL A 267 -17.31 5.72 9.24
C VAL A 267 -16.76 6.99 9.86
N LEU A 268 -16.15 7.85 9.03
CA LEU A 268 -15.67 9.19 9.41
C LEU A 268 -16.73 10.21 8.97
N GLU A 269 -17.23 11.02 9.95
CA GLU A 269 -18.29 12.03 9.78
C GLU A 269 -17.74 13.43 9.98
#